data_a170b3236e80b423811c1da70df6f675
#
_entry.id   a170b3236e80b423811c1da70df6f675
#
_cell.length_a   1.000
_cell.length_b   1.000
_cell.length_c   1.000
_cell.angle_alpha   90.00
_cell.angle_beta   90.00
_cell.angle_gamma   90.00
#
_symmetry.space_group_name_H-M   'P 1'
#
loop_
_entity.id
_entity.type
_entity.pdbx_description
1 polymer ?
#
loop_
_entity_poly.entity_id
_entity_poly.type
_entity_poly.pdbx_seq_one_letter_code
_entity_poly.pdbx_strand_id
1 'polypeptide(L)'
;MKLHKNTLWFVGGFTVCLIAGFMGLSSFEADTHKDELTTASIEESTATSLFGLSTQGYIVEEHTVQKGEFLSTILQRYKIDLARISEVADKAKNIFDVRKISVGRPYTILVNASGKADYFIYQPNKIDYVIYGLNDQIEVRTGKNDVITEVHTVAGVINNSLYQTLDEHSVSPDLAVQLADIYGWAVNFYRINKGDWFKITYERKEVDGELVGAGKILSAIFSHHGKEYQAHYFKAEGADKGAYYDQDGKSLRRAFLKAPLKYSRISSRFTMRRFHPVQRVWKAHLGTDFAAPKGTPIIATGSGVVIASAFDRANGNYVKIKHDHTYTTQYLHMSKRAVKNGDRVAQGEVIGYVGSTGLATGPHVCYRFWKNGKQVDALAQEFPPAEPIKADQHLAFTQQLNADQRLLAAVNPFETKRTQNSLETYRFNFDEVVANNSSESSRYFFSVL
;
A
#
# COMPACT_ATOMS: atom_id res chain seq x y z
N MET A 1 -14.56 -8.42 -58.51
CA MET A 1 -13.82 -7.94 -59.68
C MET A 1 -12.45 -7.45 -59.23
N LYS A 2 -11.40 -8.21 -59.61
CA LYS A 2 -9.95 -7.91 -59.79
C LYS A 2 -9.26 -6.98 -58.73
N LEU A 3 -8.36 -7.54 -57.91
CA LEU A 3 -6.92 -7.77 -58.07
C LEU A 3 -6.09 -6.52 -58.44
N HIS A 4 -5.13 -6.13 -57.56
CA HIS A 4 -3.72 -6.21 -57.90
C HIS A 4 -2.79 -6.07 -56.66
N LYS A 5 -1.82 -7.00 -56.64
CA LYS A 5 -0.56 -7.04 -55.87
C LYS A 5 0.38 -5.94 -56.36
N ASN A 6 1.29 -5.46 -55.51
CA ASN A 6 2.67 -5.24 -55.93
C ASN A 6 3.65 -5.36 -54.78
N THR A 7 4.52 -6.32 -54.95
CA THR A 7 5.74 -6.64 -54.21
C THR A 7 6.88 -5.80 -54.82
N LEU A 8 7.74 -5.21 -53.99
CA LEU A 8 9.07 -4.78 -54.49
C LEU A 8 10.15 -5.20 -53.50
N TRP A 9 11.05 -6.02 -53.98
CA TRP A 9 12.33 -6.41 -53.42
C TRP A 9 13.35 -5.30 -53.68
N PHE A 10 14.27 -5.06 -52.75
CA PHE A 10 15.57 -4.51 -53.06
C PHE A 10 16.66 -5.33 -52.35
N VAL A 11 17.53 -5.87 -53.25
CA VAL A 11 18.76 -6.63 -52.97
C VAL A 11 19.93 -5.64 -53.13
N GLY A 12 20.99 -5.82 -52.33
CA GLY A 12 22.30 -5.46 -52.80
C GLY A 12 23.19 -4.66 -51.86
N GLY A 13 24.34 -5.23 -51.55
CA GLY A 13 25.52 -4.49 -51.13
C GLY A 13 26.52 -5.23 -50.27
N PHE A 14 27.18 -6.25 -50.83
CA PHE A 14 28.42 -6.83 -50.31
C PHE A 14 29.56 -5.84 -50.45
N THR A 15 30.37 -5.65 -49.44
CA THR A 15 31.74 -5.14 -49.61
C THR A 15 32.69 -5.99 -48.76
N VAL A 16 33.48 -6.76 -49.47
CA VAL A 16 34.62 -7.56 -49.02
C VAL A 16 35.84 -6.64 -48.93
N CYS A 17 36.56 -6.65 -47.84
CA CYS A 17 37.96 -6.23 -47.77
C CYS A 17 38.82 -7.38 -47.24
N LEU A 18 39.56 -7.97 -48.15
CA LEU A 18 40.68 -8.88 -47.91
C LEU A 18 41.93 -8.06 -47.60
N ILE A 19 42.68 -8.38 -46.54
CA ILE A 19 44.13 -8.24 -46.48
C ILE A 19 44.72 -9.47 -45.78
N ALA A 20 45.66 -10.09 -46.52
CA ALA A 20 46.51 -11.23 -46.20
C ALA A 20 47.35 -10.96 -44.89
N GLY A 21 47.64 -11.92 -44.02
CA GLY A 21 48.46 -13.10 -44.24
C GLY A 21 49.64 -13.01 -43.31
N PHE A 22 49.77 -13.96 -42.36
CA PHE A 22 51.11 -14.49 -42.02
C PHE A 22 50.95 -15.88 -41.39
N MET A 23 51.66 -16.85 -41.96
CA MET A 23 51.78 -18.22 -41.47
C MET A 23 52.63 -18.30 -40.22
N GLY A 24 52.24 -19.15 -39.30
CA GLY A 24 53.10 -19.68 -38.23
C GLY A 24 52.52 -20.99 -37.70
N LEU A 25 53.13 -22.08 -38.10
CA LEU A 25 52.89 -23.43 -37.55
C LEU A 25 53.21 -23.48 -36.05
N SER A 26 52.36 -24.11 -35.25
CA SER A 26 52.78 -25.35 -34.51
C SER A 26 51.77 -25.77 -33.45
N SER A 27 51.64 -27.10 -33.38
CA SER A 27 51.31 -28.01 -32.30
C SER A 27 49.86 -28.03 -31.77
N PHE A 28 49.31 -29.15 -32.11
CA PHE A 28 48.15 -29.83 -31.51
C PHE A 28 48.41 -30.14 -30.03
N GLU A 29 47.58 -29.61 -29.13
CA GLU A 29 47.49 -30.14 -27.78
C GLU A 29 46.03 -30.30 -27.38
N ALA A 30 45.76 -31.40 -26.71
CA ALA A 30 44.47 -32.00 -26.43
C ALA A 30 43.58 -31.10 -25.53
N ASP A 31 42.32 -30.98 -25.92
CA ASP A 31 41.23 -30.35 -25.19
C ASP A 31 40.84 -31.23 -24.00
N THR A 32 41.27 -30.87 -22.82
CA THR A 32 40.68 -31.36 -21.56
C THR A 32 39.69 -30.35 -21.02
N HIS A 33 38.41 -30.67 -21.15
CA HIS A 33 37.33 -29.97 -20.44
C HIS A 33 37.67 -29.93 -18.95
N LYS A 34 38.06 -28.75 -18.48
CA LYS A 34 38.01 -28.40 -17.08
C LYS A 34 36.70 -27.68 -16.85
N ASP A 35 35.82 -28.32 -16.11
CA ASP A 35 34.68 -27.69 -15.47
C ASP A 35 35.19 -26.49 -14.66
N GLU A 36 34.93 -25.27 -15.10
CA GLU A 36 35.06 -24.07 -14.29
C GLU A 36 33.99 -24.10 -13.20
N LEU A 37 34.36 -24.63 -12.04
CA LEU A 37 33.71 -24.33 -10.78
C LEU A 37 33.80 -22.77 -10.57
N THR A 38 32.69 -22.12 -10.76
CA THR A 38 32.53 -20.72 -10.37
C THR A 38 32.81 -20.61 -8.88
N THR A 39 34.00 -20.15 -8.54
CA THR A 39 34.39 -19.80 -7.18
C THR A 39 33.50 -18.62 -6.75
N ALA A 40 32.45 -18.94 -5.96
CA ALA A 40 31.77 -17.92 -5.19
C ALA A 40 32.81 -17.24 -4.28
N SER A 41 32.98 -15.93 -4.46
CA SER A 41 33.81 -15.15 -3.58
C SER A 41 33.21 -15.18 -2.18
N ILE A 42 33.90 -15.85 -1.25
CA ILE A 42 33.59 -15.79 0.18
C ILE A 42 34.08 -14.43 0.64
N GLU A 43 33.19 -13.44 0.64
CA GLU A 43 33.43 -12.20 1.38
C GLU A 43 33.28 -12.53 2.87
N GLU A 44 34.39 -12.52 3.58
CA GLU A 44 34.44 -12.62 5.04
C GLU A 44 33.70 -11.41 5.62
N SER A 45 32.43 -11.57 5.98
CA SER A 45 31.62 -10.55 6.63
C SER A 45 32.23 -10.26 8.00
N THR A 46 32.80 -9.07 8.15
CA THR A 46 33.36 -8.56 9.42
C THR A 46 32.29 -8.19 10.45
N ALA A 47 31.02 -8.39 10.17
CA ALA A 47 29.93 -8.13 11.10
C ALA A 47 29.91 -9.19 12.22
N THR A 48 30.07 -8.79 13.45
CA THR A 48 30.03 -9.66 14.62
C THR A 48 28.62 -10.17 14.95
N SER A 49 27.58 -9.61 14.34
CA SER A 49 26.17 -10.04 14.51
C SER A 49 25.34 -9.79 13.25
N LEU A 50 24.44 -10.69 12.93
CA LEU A 50 23.49 -10.61 11.81
C LEU A 50 22.11 -11.07 12.28
N PHE A 51 21.05 -10.31 12.01
CA PHE A 51 19.68 -10.57 12.51
C PHE A 51 19.60 -10.79 14.03
N GLY A 52 20.50 -10.14 14.80
CA GLY A 52 20.59 -10.31 16.25
C GLY A 52 21.19 -11.66 16.69
N LEU A 53 21.84 -12.39 15.77
CA LEU A 53 22.62 -13.60 16.05
C LEU A 53 24.12 -13.30 15.95
N SER A 54 24.93 -13.84 16.86
CA SER A 54 26.39 -13.81 16.70
C SER A 54 26.81 -14.63 15.49
N THR A 55 27.64 -14.06 14.64
CA THR A 55 28.20 -14.78 13.47
C THR A 55 29.57 -15.41 13.78
N GLN A 56 30.07 -15.21 14.99
CA GLN A 56 31.39 -15.74 15.39
C GLN A 56 31.39 -17.28 15.37
N GLY A 57 32.29 -17.86 14.59
CA GLY A 57 32.42 -19.31 14.44
C GLY A 57 31.49 -19.93 13.40
N TYR A 58 30.76 -19.09 12.66
CA TYR A 58 29.90 -19.52 11.53
C TYR A 58 30.45 -19.04 10.20
N ILE A 59 30.22 -19.85 9.17
CA ILE A 59 30.26 -19.40 7.77
C ILE A 59 28.87 -18.87 7.47
N VAL A 60 28.80 -17.64 7.00
CA VAL A 60 27.56 -16.97 6.60
C VAL A 60 27.38 -17.17 5.10
N GLU A 61 26.29 -17.80 4.71
CA GLU A 61 25.97 -18.01 3.30
C GLU A 61 24.63 -17.32 2.97
N GLU A 62 24.68 -16.41 2.00
CA GLU A 62 23.51 -15.68 1.51
C GLU A 62 23.05 -16.22 0.17
N HIS A 63 21.77 -16.51 0.05
CA HIS A 63 21.18 -17.13 -1.11
C HIS A 63 19.81 -16.51 -1.44
N THR A 64 19.31 -16.85 -2.62
CA THR A 64 17.94 -16.54 -3.06
C THR A 64 17.21 -17.83 -3.39
N VAL A 65 15.98 -17.98 -2.91
CA VAL A 65 15.14 -19.16 -3.18
C VAL A 65 14.92 -19.33 -4.69
N GLN A 66 15.34 -20.47 -5.22
CA GLN A 66 15.24 -20.82 -6.62
C GLN A 66 13.92 -21.53 -6.96
N LYS A 67 13.58 -21.59 -8.23
CA LYS A 67 12.40 -22.33 -8.72
C LYS A 67 12.51 -23.80 -8.36
N GLY A 68 11.51 -24.35 -7.65
CA GLY A 68 11.48 -25.75 -7.21
C GLY A 68 12.17 -25.99 -5.86
N GLU A 69 12.73 -24.98 -5.22
CA GLU A 69 13.27 -25.09 -3.87
C GLU A 69 12.17 -24.97 -2.80
N PHE A 70 12.30 -25.80 -1.80
CA PHE A 70 11.47 -25.83 -0.60
C PHE A 70 12.39 -25.86 0.63
N LEU A 71 11.87 -25.57 1.80
CA LEU A 71 12.65 -25.65 3.03
C LEU A 71 13.43 -26.99 3.14
N SER A 72 12.80 -28.09 2.78
CA SER A 72 13.43 -29.43 2.85
C SER A 72 14.62 -29.54 1.90
N THR A 73 14.49 -29.12 0.65
CA THR A 73 15.58 -29.25 -0.34
C THR A 73 16.74 -28.27 -0.02
N ILE A 74 16.44 -27.13 0.60
CA ILE A 74 17.47 -26.20 1.06
C ILE A 74 18.24 -26.83 2.24
N LEU A 75 17.53 -27.21 3.31
CA LEU A 75 18.17 -27.65 4.56
C LEU A 75 18.90 -29.02 4.44
N GLN A 76 18.44 -29.92 3.55
CA GLN A 76 19.15 -31.19 3.30
C GLN A 76 20.57 -30.97 2.76
N ARG A 77 20.83 -29.93 1.99
CA ARG A 77 22.20 -29.58 1.54
C ARG A 77 23.15 -29.29 2.70
N TYR A 78 22.58 -28.86 3.84
CA TYR A 78 23.33 -28.53 5.06
C TYR A 78 23.23 -29.61 6.16
N LYS A 79 23.08 -30.87 5.75
CA LYS A 79 23.08 -32.06 6.64
C LYS A 79 21.95 -32.04 7.69
N ILE A 80 20.80 -31.39 7.40
CA ILE A 80 19.60 -31.48 8.24
C ILE A 80 18.71 -32.59 7.69
N ASP A 81 18.38 -33.58 8.54
CA ASP A 81 17.55 -34.72 8.17
C ASP A 81 16.06 -34.34 8.07
N LEU A 82 15.28 -35.18 7.38
CA LEU A 82 13.86 -34.92 7.13
C LEU A 82 13.01 -34.88 8.40
N ALA A 83 13.38 -35.66 9.43
CA ALA A 83 12.64 -35.67 10.70
C ALA A 83 12.78 -34.31 11.39
N ARG A 84 14.02 -33.79 11.40
CA ARG A 84 14.31 -32.46 11.96
C ARG A 84 13.61 -31.36 11.19
N ILE A 85 13.60 -31.44 9.85
CA ILE A 85 12.89 -30.45 9.00
C ILE A 85 11.37 -30.46 9.27
N SER A 86 10.79 -31.66 9.48
CA SER A 86 9.36 -31.78 9.83
C SER A 86 9.06 -31.12 11.18
N GLU A 87 9.91 -31.33 12.19
CA GLU A 87 9.77 -30.68 13.50
C GLU A 87 9.86 -29.16 13.41
N VAL A 88 10.81 -28.65 12.61
CA VAL A 88 10.91 -27.20 12.32
C VAL A 88 9.62 -26.67 11.69
N ALA A 89 9.10 -27.35 10.68
CA ALA A 89 7.87 -26.94 9.99
C ALA A 89 6.66 -26.93 10.92
N ASP A 90 6.53 -27.91 11.81
CA ASP A 90 5.44 -27.99 12.78
C ASP A 90 5.51 -26.86 13.81
N LYS A 91 6.70 -26.56 14.34
CA LYS A 91 6.91 -25.43 15.27
C LYS A 91 6.68 -24.07 14.59
N ALA A 92 7.03 -23.95 13.31
CA ALA A 92 6.86 -22.72 12.54
C ALA A 92 5.42 -22.42 12.17
N LYS A 93 4.52 -23.40 12.15
CA LYS A 93 3.17 -23.32 11.56
C LYS A 93 2.34 -22.11 12.00
N ASN A 94 2.44 -21.75 13.27
CA ASN A 94 1.70 -20.61 13.84
C ASN A 94 2.47 -19.27 13.80
N ILE A 95 3.77 -19.30 13.43
CA ILE A 95 4.64 -18.11 13.37
C ILE A 95 4.80 -17.70 11.91
N PHE A 96 5.34 -18.59 11.09
CA PHE A 96 5.45 -18.42 9.64
C PHE A 96 5.35 -19.79 8.96
N ASP A 97 4.28 -19.99 8.21
CA ASP A 97 4.07 -21.23 7.48
C ASP A 97 5.13 -21.41 6.38
N VAL A 98 5.98 -22.42 6.51
CA VAL A 98 7.11 -22.70 5.60
C VAL A 98 6.68 -22.89 4.14
N ARG A 99 5.39 -23.21 3.89
CA ARG A 99 4.81 -23.29 2.54
C ARG A 99 4.70 -21.93 1.85
N LYS A 100 4.88 -20.83 2.58
CA LYS A 100 4.91 -19.45 2.06
C LYS A 100 6.31 -19.01 1.64
N ILE A 101 7.33 -19.87 1.79
CA ILE A 101 8.67 -19.62 1.22
C ILE A 101 8.51 -19.51 -0.29
N SER A 102 8.99 -18.40 -0.87
CA SER A 102 8.68 -18.01 -2.24
C SER A 102 9.95 -17.75 -3.05
N VAL A 103 9.93 -18.17 -4.32
CA VAL A 103 11.00 -17.91 -5.28
C VAL A 103 11.38 -16.43 -5.36
N GLY A 104 12.68 -16.13 -5.46
CA GLY A 104 13.21 -14.77 -5.54
C GLY A 104 13.36 -14.06 -4.19
N ARG A 105 13.05 -14.75 -3.07
CA ARG A 105 13.25 -14.17 -1.74
C ARG A 105 14.60 -14.59 -1.16
N PRO A 106 15.33 -13.67 -0.51
CA PRO A 106 16.62 -13.98 0.10
C PRO A 106 16.45 -14.87 1.34
N TYR A 107 17.46 -15.67 1.58
CA TYR A 107 17.69 -16.39 2.83
C TYR A 107 19.16 -16.45 3.16
N THR A 108 19.47 -16.50 4.45
CA THR A 108 20.81 -16.63 4.98
C THR A 108 20.92 -17.91 5.80
N ILE A 109 22.05 -18.62 5.69
CA ILE A 109 22.34 -19.81 6.49
C ILE A 109 23.60 -19.54 7.30
N LEU A 110 23.54 -19.84 8.59
CA LEU A 110 24.73 -19.88 9.44
C LEU A 110 25.19 -21.33 9.56
N VAL A 111 26.32 -21.62 8.94
CA VAL A 111 26.92 -22.97 8.86
C VAL A 111 28.04 -23.07 9.88
N ASN A 112 28.00 -24.09 10.75
CA ASN A 112 29.03 -24.33 11.74
C ASN A 112 30.25 -25.02 11.15
N ALA A 113 31.33 -25.17 11.94
CA ALA A 113 32.59 -25.80 11.52
C ALA A 113 32.46 -27.26 11.00
N SER A 114 31.37 -27.97 11.32
CA SER A 114 31.13 -29.33 10.81
C SER A 114 30.41 -29.34 9.45
N GLY A 115 30.11 -28.15 8.90
CA GLY A 115 29.35 -27.98 7.66
C GLY A 115 27.85 -28.24 7.82
N LYS A 116 27.31 -28.12 9.05
CA LYS A 116 25.88 -28.26 9.36
C LYS A 116 25.29 -26.88 9.59
N ALA A 117 24.08 -26.65 9.10
CA ALA A 117 23.35 -25.41 9.41
C ALA A 117 22.85 -25.42 10.85
N ASP A 118 23.14 -24.34 11.58
CA ASP A 118 22.57 -24.09 12.90
C ASP A 118 21.41 -23.08 12.87
N TYR A 119 21.41 -22.20 11.86
CA TYR A 119 20.33 -21.26 11.62
C TYR A 119 20.01 -21.15 10.15
N PHE A 120 18.71 -21.03 9.85
CA PHE A 120 18.18 -20.63 8.56
C PHE A 120 17.35 -19.38 8.78
N ILE A 121 17.67 -18.29 8.09
CA ILE A 121 17.01 -17.00 8.21
C ILE A 121 16.35 -16.69 6.87
N TYR A 122 15.03 -16.61 6.83
CA TYR A 122 14.26 -16.33 5.63
C TYR A 122 13.68 -14.91 5.68
N GLN A 123 13.80 -14.17 4.59
CA GLN A 123 13.29 -12.81 4.46
C GLN A 123 12.09 -12.80 3.49
N PRO A 124 10.84 -12.86 3.98
CA PRO A 124 9.65 -12.80 3.12
C PRO A 124 9.50 -11.45 2.40
N ASN A 125 10.06 -10.40 2.93
CA ASN A 125 10.20 -9.06 2.36
C ASN A 125 11.43 -8.38 2.96
N LYS A 126 11.71 -7.13 2.58
CA LYS A 126 12.91 -6.40 3.07
C LYS A 126 12.83 -6.00 4.55
N ILE A 127 11.63 -5.92 5.12
CA ILE A 127 11.41 -5.49 6.51
C ILE A 127 11.42 -6.69 7.46
N ASP A 128 10.64 -7.73 7.14
CA ASP A 128 10.44 -8.85 8.04
C ASP A 128 11.40 -9.99 7.72
N TYR A 129 11.89 -10.65 8.77
CA TYR A 129 12.64 -11.91 8.66
C TYR A 129 12.15 -12.95 9.66
N VAL A 130 12.42 -14.22 9.38
CA VAL A 130 12.09 -15.36 10.22
C VAL A 130 13.35 -16.16 10.45
N ILE A 131 13.70 -16.35 11.71
CA ILE A 131 14.86 -17.16 12.13
C ILE A 131 14.35 -18.54 12.54
N TYR A 132 14.94 -19.57 11.97
CA TYR A 132 14.77 -20.96 12.34
C TYR A 132 16.08 -21.46 12.96
N GLY A 133 16.11 -21.64 14.29
CA GLY A 133 17.17 -22.32 14.99
C GLY A 133 17.05 -23.83 14.75
N LEU A 134 18.12 -24.47 14.23
CA LEU A 134 18.16 -25.86 13.81
C LEU A 134 18.93 -26.75 14.78
N ASN A 135 19.41 -26.16 15.89
CA ASN A 135 20.16 -26.84 16.96
C ASN A 135 19.26 -27.77 17.77
N ASP A 136 19.79 -28.36 18.85
CA ASP A 136 19.09 -29.34 19.69
C ASP A 136 17.71 -28.86 20.14
N GLN A 137 17.57 -27.57 20.46
CA GLN A 137 16.30 -26.95 20.70
C GLN A 137 15.89 -26.12 19.46
N ILE A 138 14.87 -26.60 18.73
CA ILE A 138 14.30 -25.85 17.63
C ILE A 138 13.60 -24.62 18.18
N GLU A 139 14.02 -23.44 17.74
CA GLU A 139 13.39 -22.16 18.00
C GLU A 139 12.98 -21.50 16.69
N VAL A 140 11.76 -20.98 16.60
CA VAL A 140 11.32 -20.19 15.46
C VAL A 140 10.86 -18.84 15.98
N ARG A 141 11.45 -17.77 15.46
CA ARG A 141 11.10 -16.40 15.83
C ARG A 141 11.10 -15.46 14.63
N THR A 142 10.31 -14.42 14.70
CA THR A 142 10.29 -13.35 13.71
C THR A 142 11.08 -12.15 14.22
N GLY A 143 11.66 -11.39 13.32
CA GLY A 143 12.27 -10.10 13.59
C GLY A 143 11.99 -9.13 12.46
N LYS A 144 12.47 -7.90 12.64
CA LYS A 144 12.38 -6.84 11.64
C LYS A 144 13.71 -6.15 11.49
N ASN A 145 14.08 -5.86 10.25
CA ASN A 145 15.19 -4.96 9.96
C ASN A 145 14.81 -3.54 10.38
N ASP A 146 15.78 -2.75 10.73
CA ASP A 146 15.58 -1.35 11.10
C ASP A 146 15.05 -0.57 9.89
N VAL A 147 13.88 0.04 10.06
CA VAL A 147 13.27 0.87 9.03
C VAL A 147 13.60 2.32 9.34
N ILE A 148 14.41 2.93 8.49
CA ILE A 148 14.64 4.36 8.53
C ILE A 148 13.45 5.06 7.87
N THR A 149 12.91 6.07 8.54
CA THR A 149 11.82 6.88 8.00
C THR A 149 12.33 8.30 7.80
N GLU A 150 12.33 8.76 6.56
CA GLU A 150 12.73 10.10 6.17
C GLU A 150 11.57 10.87 5.57
N VAL A 151 11.61 12.21 5.67
CA VAL A 151 10.61 13.08 5.03
C VAL A 151 11.14 13.50 3.66
N HIS A 152 10.41 13.14 2.64
CA HIS A 152 10.73 13.48 1.25
C HIS A 152 9.63 14.33 0.63
N THR A 153 10.03 15.22 -0.30
CA THR A 153 9.08 16.00 -1.09
C THR A 153 9.30 15.68 -2.57
N VAL A 154 8.21 15.42 -3.28
CA VAL A 154 8.20 15.10 -4.71
C VAL A 154 7.12 15.90 -5.42
N ALA A 155 7.38 16.26 -6.67
CA ALA A 155 6.41 16.90 -7.55
C ALA A 155 6.45 16.25 -8.95
N GLY A 156 5.29 16.26 -9.64
CA GLY A 156 5.25 15.72 -11.00
C GLY A 156 4.00 16.13 -11.75
N VAL A 157 4.13 16.19 -13.08
CA VAL A 157 3.02 16.39 -14.02
C VAL A 157 2.54 15.04 -14.54
N ILE A 158 1.24 14.82 -14.47
CA ILE A 158 0.64 13.57 -14.90
C ILE A 158 0.44 13.58 -16.41
N ASN A 159 1.18 12.72 -17.11
CA ASN A 159 1.08 12.57 -18.56
C ASN A 159 0.19 11.40 -18.98
N ASN A 160 0.20 10.32 -18.24
CA ASN A 160 -0.57 9.09 -18.50
C ASN A 160 -1.45 8.72 -17.30
N SER A 161 -0.83 8.32 -16.19
CA SER A 161 -1.53 7.99 -14.96
C SER A 161 -0.75 8.48 -13.74
N LEU A 162 -1.45 8.76 -12.64
CA LEU A 162 -0.81 9.10 -11.37
C LEU A 162 0.16 8.01 -10.90
N TYR A 163 -0.25 6.73 -11.01
CA TYR A 163 0.57 5.58 -10.64
C TYR A 163 1.92 5.57 -11.40
N GLN A 164 1.85 5.71 -12.73
CA GLN A 164 3.05 5.72 -13.57
C GLN A 164 3.95 6.92 -13.25
N THR A 165 3.35 8.10 -13.01
CA THR A 165 4.14 9.29 -12.68
C THR A 165 4.85 9.12 -11.34
N LEU A 166 4.23 8.52 -10.32
CA LEU A 166 4.89 8.21 -9.05
C LEU A 166 6.03 7.21 -9.25
N ASP A 167 5.83 6.16 -10.03
CA ASP A 167 6.86 5.15 -10.35
C ASP A 167 8.06 5.77 -11.08
N GLU A 168 7.82 6.63 -12.08
CA GLU A 168 8.85 7.39 -12.79
C GLU A 168 9.71 8.28 -11.86
N HIS A 169 9.14 8.73 -10.74
CA HIS A 169 9.83 9.48 -9.70
C HIS A 169 10.42 8.60 -8.59
N SER A 170 10.43 7.26 -8.75
CA SER A 170 10.92 6.30 -7.75
C SER A 170 10.21 6.44 -6.40
N VAL A 171 8.91 6.72 -6.45
CA VAL A 171 8.03 6.90 -5.29
C VAL A 171 7.07 5.72 -5.21
N SER A 172 6.81 5.25 -3.99
CA SER A 172 5.87 4.14 -3.79
C SER A 172 4.48 4.46 -4.36
N PRO A 173 3.93 3.59 -5.22
CA PRO A 173 2.58 3.73 -5.75
C PRO A 173 1.48 3.77 -4.69
N ASP A 174 1.75 3.34 -3.46
CA ASP A 174 0.81 3.43 -2.33
C ASP A 174 0.34 4.86 -2.07
N LEU A 175 1.15 5.87 -2.43
CA LEU A 175 0.75 7.27 -2.32
C LEU A 175 -0.43 7.63 -3.23
N ALA A 176 -0.61 6.94 -4.37
CA ALA A 176 -1.79 7.16 -5.22
C ALA A 176 -3.09 6.79 -4.48
N VAL A 177 -3.07 5.72 -3.70
CA VAL A 177 -4.22 5.31 -2.88
C VAL A 177 -4.48 6.33 -1.77
N GLN A 178 -3.43 6.80 -1.10
CA GLN A 178 -3.56 7.81 -0.05
C GLN A 178 -4.09 9.14 -0.60
N LEU A 179 -3.61 9.60 -1.77
CA LEU A 179 -4.16 10.79 -2.43
C LEU A 179 -5.64 10.63 -2.78
N ALA A 180 -6.03 9.44 -3.26
CA ALA A 180 -7.43 9.16 -3.54
C ALA A 180 -8.29 9.15 -2.26
N ASP A 181 -7.76 8.69 -1.13
CA ASP A 181 -8.44 8.75 0.16
C ASP A 181 -8.57 10.20 0.67
N ILE A 182 -7.53 11.03 0.48
CA ILE A 182 -7.51 12.44 0.91
C ILE A 182 -8.45 13.30 0.06
N TYR A 183 -8.37 13.19 -1.27
CA TYR A 183 -9.04 14.09 -2.20
C TYR A 183 -10.26 13.48 -2.91
N GLY A 184 -10.59 12.21 -2.69
CA GLY A 184 -11.65 11.48 -3.41
C GLY A 184 -13.05 12.11 -3.31
N TRP A 185 -13.23 13.06 -2.41
CA TRP A 185 -14.44 13.88 -2.30
C TRP A 185 -14.50 15.00 -3.35
N ALA A 186 -13.35 15.51 -3.82
CA ALA A 186 -13.24 16.65 -4.75
C ALA A 186 -12.71 16.21 -6.13
N VAL A 187 -11.82 15.21 -6.16
CA VAL A 187 -11.14 14.73 -7.35
C VAL A 187 -11.62 13.33 -7.71
N ASN A 188 -12.00 13.14 -8.97
CA ASN A 188 -12.31 11.83 -9.50
C ASN A 188 -11.04 11.17 -10.05
N PHE A 189 -10.35 10.37 -9.24
CA PHE A 189 -9.10 9.71 -9.60
C PHE A 189 -9.21 8.72 -10.78
N TYR A 190 -10.43 8.34 -11.19
CA TYR A 190 -10.66 7.60 -12.44
C TYR A 190 -10.68 8.48 -13.69
N ARG A 191 -10.65 9.80 -13.53
CA ARG A 191 -10.72 10.81 -14.61
C ARG A 191 -9.68 11.91 -14.44
N ILE A 192 -8.47 11.52 -14.03
CA ILE A 192 -7.32 12.41 -14.00
C ILE A 192 -6.94 12.75 -15.44
N ASN A 193 -6.67 14.02 -15.71
CA ASN A 193 -6.32 14.49 -17.03
C ASN A 193 -4.80 14.61 -17.21
N LYS A 194 -4.39 14.48 -18.47
CA LYS A 194 -3.03 14.88 -18.85
C LYS A 194 -2.84 16.36 -18.54
N GLY A 195 -1.74 16.69 -17.85
CA GLY A 195 -1.42 18.04 -17.41
C GLY A 195 -1.89 18.37 -15.99
N ASP A 196 -2.69 17.53 -15.34
CA ASP A 196 -2.86 17.59 -13.89
C ASP A 196 -1.50 17.36 -13.23
N TRP A 197 -1.27 17.92 -12.04
CA TRP A 197 0.01 17.80 -11.36
C TRP A 197 -0.16 17.68 -9.84
N PHE A 198 0.91 17.25 -9.19
CA PHE A 198 0.93 17.13 -7.74
C PHE A 198 2.26 17.61 -7.16
N LYS A 199 2.21 17.98 -5.89
CA LYS A 199 3.34 18.08 -4.96
C LYS A 199 2.98 17.32 -3.72
N ILE A 200 3.88 16.50 -3.17
CA ILE A 200 3.62 15.63 -2.02
C ILE A 200 4.84 15.65 -1.11
N THR A 201 4.64 15.95 0.17
CA THR A 201 5.59 15.67 1.24
C THR A 201 5.10 14.44 1.99
N TYR A 202 5.95 13.44 2.14
CA TYR A 202 5.57 12.13 2.68
C TYR A 202 6.70 11.45 3.45
N GLU A 203 6.35 10.48 4.29
CA GLU A 203 7.31 9.61 4.97
C GLU A 203 7.80 8.53 3.98
N ARG A 204 9.08 8.57 3.64
CA ARG A 204 9.78 7.54 2.86
C ARG A 204 10.37 6.52 3.82
N LYS A 205 10.13 5.23 3.58
CA LYS A 205 10.64 4.14 4.41
C LYS A 205 11.70 3.37 3.67
N GLU A 206 12.85 3.21 4.29
CA GLU A 206 14.01 2.53 3.74
C GLU A 206 14.56 1.47 4.70
N VAL A 207 15.14 0.43 4.13
CA VAL A 207 15.97 -0.56 4.83
C VAL A 207 17.26 -0.67 4.03
N ASP A 208 18.40 -0.47 4.67
CA ASP A 208 19.74 -0.51 4.04
C ASP A 208 19.86 0.41 2.81
N GLY A 209 19.21 1.59 2.86
CA GLY A 209 19.19 2.58 1.77
C GLY A 209 18.25 2.25 0.61
N GLU A 210 17.52 1.14 0.70
CA GLU A 210 16.55 0.76 -0.33
C GLU A 210 15.10 1.09 0.07
N LEU A 211 14.34 1.66 -0.86
CA LEU A 211 12.93 1.96 -0.65
C LEU A 211 12.14 0.69 -0.37
N VAL A 212 11.48 0.62 0.79
CA VAL A 212 10.59 -0.48 1.18
C VAL A 212 9.11 -0.08 1.21
N GLY A 213 8.82 1.21 1.08
CA GLY A 213 7.44 1.73 1.01
C GLY A 213 7.34 3.19 1.37
N ALA A 214 6.12 3.70 1.36
CA ALA A 214 5.80 5.02 1.89
C ALA A 214 5.02 4.90 3.21
N GLY A 215 5.30 5.79 4.13
CA GLY A 215 4.45 6.03 5.28
C GLY A 215 3.27 6.91 4.88
N LYS A 216 2.89 7.86 5.72
CA LYS A 216 1.78 8.76 5.44
C LYS A 216 2.22 9.97 4.61
N ILE A 217 1.29 10.53 3.87
CA ILE A 217 1.43 11.87 3.30
C ILE A 217 1.34 12.87 4.46
N LEU A 218 2.32 13.76 4.55
CA LEU A 218 2.34 14.84 5.55
C LEU A 218 1.64 16.08 5.02
N SER A 219 1.94 16.45 3.77
CA SER A 219 1.24 17.52 3.07
C SER A 219 1.21 17.26 1.57
N ALA A 220 0.22 17.80 0.88
CA ALA A 220 0.12 17.68 -0.56
C ALA A 220 -0.63 18.84 -1.20
N ILE A 221 -0.30 19.13 -2.47
CA ILE A 221 -1.11 19.94 -3.39
C ILE A 221 -1.41 19.05 -4.59
N PHE A 222 -2.69 18.95 -4.96
CA PHE A 222 -3.13 18.24 -6.15
C PHE A 222 -3.90 19.19 -7.06
N SER A 223 -3.43 19.38 -8.28
CA SER A 223 -4.11 20.20 -9.29
C SER A 223 -4.94 19.32 -10.21
N HIS A 224 -6.23 19.61 -10.32
CA HIS A 224 -7.16 18.91 -11.20
C HIS A 224 -8.06 19.90 -11.91
N HIS A 225 -8.09 19.87 -13.24
CA HIS A 225 -8.79 20.87 -14.07
C HIS A 225 -8.40 22.32 -13.77
N GLY A 226 -7.13 22.58 -13.47
CA GLY A 226 -6.61 23.90 -13.13
C GLY A 226 -6.99 24.42 -11.73
N LYS A 227 -7.69 23.60 -10.93
CA LYS A 227 -8.00 23.90 -9.53
C LYS A 227 -7.07 23.15 -8.61
N GLU A 228 -6.44 23.86 -7.68
CA GLU A 228 -5.57 23.31 -6.65
C GLU A 228 -6.35 22.91 -5.40
N TYR A 229 -5.99 21.76 -4.84
CA TYR A 229 -6.51 21.22 -3.60
C TYR A 229 -5.34 20.97 -2.68
N GLN A 230 -5.30 21.64 -1.53
CA GLN A 230 -4.25 21.49 -0.53
C GLN A 230 -4.70 20.56 0.58
N ALA A 231 -3.76 19.79 1.13
CA ALA A 231 -3.98 18.89 2.25
C ALA A 231 -2.78 18.94 3.20
N HIS A 232 -3.03 19.12 4.48
CA HIS A 232 -2.04 19.15 5.54
C HIS A 232 -2.46 18.19 6.63
N TYR A 233 -1.62 17.19 6.94
CA TYR A 233 -1.87 16.25 8.02
C TYR A 233 -1.58 16.92 9.36
N PHE A 234 -2.55 16.97 10.24
CA PHE A 234 -2.40 17.50 11.57
C PHE A 234 -2.99 16.55 12.60
N LYS A 235 -2.22 16.28 13.65
CA LYS A 235 -2.68 15.51 14.80
C LYS A 235 -2.90 16.46 15.96
N ALA A 236 -4.17 16.70 16.28
CA ALA A 236 -4.58 17.52 17.40
C ALA A 236 -4.09 16.91 18.72
N GLU A 237 -3.75 17.74 19.68
CA GLU A 237 -3.39 17.29 21.03
C GLU A 237 -4.54 16.49 21.66
N GLY A 238 -4.21 15.34 22.26
CA GLY A 238 -5.18 14.41 22.83
C GLY A 238 -5.99 13.58 21.81
N ALA A 239 -5.74 13.74 20.51
CA ALA A 239 -6.38 12.91 19.50
C ALA A 239 -5.62 11.60 19.30
N ASP A 240 -6.35 10.47 19.15
CA ASP A 240 -5.74 9.16 18.83
C ASP A 240 -5.06 9.18 17.48
N LYS A 241 -5.67 9.85 16.47
CA LYS A 241 -5.20 9.92 15.08
C LYS A 241 -5.32 11.35 14.55
N GLY A 242 -4.38 11.74 13.68
CA GLY A 242 -4.49 12.98 12.94
C GLY A 242 -5.49 12.89 11.77
N ALA A 243 -5.77 14.05 11.18
CA ALA A 243 -6.63 14.20 10.01
C ALA A 243 -6.02 15.20 9.02
N TYR A 244 -6.56 15.25 7.80
CA TYR A 244 -6.15 16.22 6.79
C TYR A 244 -7.06 17.43 6.80
N TYR A 245 -6.44 18.61 6.70
CA TYR A 245 -7.08 19.91 6.66
C TYR A 245 -6.59 20.71 5.46
N ASP A 246 -7.42 21.60 4.95
CA ASP A 246 -6.98 22.60 3.97
C ASP A 246 -6.20 23.75 4.63
N GLN A 247 -5.73 24.71 3.84
CA GLN A 247 -4.97 25.85 4.35
C GLN A 247 -5.75 26.74 5.33
N ASP A 248 -7.09 26.68 5.31
CA ASP A 248 -7.97 27.43 6.21
C ASP A 248 -8.27 26.65 7.50
N GLY A 249 -7.70 25.44 7.68
CA GLY A 249 -8.00 24.56 8.81
C GLY A 249 -9.36 23.87 8.73
N LYS A 250 -10.00 23.86 7.55
CA LYS A 250 -11.24 23.10 7.31
C LYS A 250 -10.87 21.65 7.05
N SER A 251 -11.57 20.73 7.71
CA SER A 251 -11.33 19.30 7.53
C SER A 251 -11.60 18.87 6.09
N LEU A 252 -10.68 18.16 5.48
CA LEU A 252 -10.88 17.48 4.20
C LEU A 252 -11.70 16.20 4.34
N ARG A 253 -11.87 15.71 5.54
CA ARG A 253 -12.75 14.60 5.84
C ARG A 253 -14.19 15.06 5.75
N ARG A 254 -14.99 14.40 4.94
CA ARG A 254 -16.44 14.65 4.95
C ARG A 254 -17.12 13.89 6.07
N ALA A 255 -18.21 14.44 6.58
CA ALA A 255 -19.03 13.77 7.58
C ALA A 255 -19.50 12.38 7.11
N PHE A 256 -19.63 12.20 5.79
CA PHE A 256 -20.06 10.91 5.20
C PHE A 256 -19.25 10.55 3.96
N LEU A 257 -18.88 9.25 3.87
CA LEU A 257 -18.36 8.65 2.65
C LEU A 257 -19.47 8.53 1.61
N LYS A 258 -19.14 8.64 0.32
CA LYS A 258 -20.10 8.51 -0.79
C LYS A 258 -20.61 7.09 -0.98
N ALA A 259 -19.87 6.07 -0.54
CA ALA A 259 -20.22 4.67 -0.68
C ALA A 259 -19.87 3.87 0.57
N PRO A 260 -20.66 2.82 0.91
CA PRO A 260 -20.39 1.95 2.04
C PRO A 260 -19.39 0.81 1.72
N LEU A 261 -18.75 0.83 0.56
CA LEU A 261 -17.79 -0.16 0.07
C LEU A 261 -16.60 0.54 -0.56
N LYS A 262 -15.39 0.00 -0.38
CA LYS A 262 -14.17 0.56 -1.01
C LYS A 262 -14.23 0.45 -2.54
N TYR A 263 -14.70 -0.69 -3.06
CA TYR A 263 -14.85 -0.93 -4.49
C TYR A 263 -16.24 -1.48 -4.76
N SER A 264 -17.01 -0.82 -5.62
CA SER A 264 -18.36 -1.24 -5.93
C SER A 264 -18.88 -0.61 -7.23
N ARG A 265 -19.87 -1.27 -7.82
CA ARG A 265 -20.65 -0.73 -8.92
C ARG A 265 -22.06 -0.39 -8.42
N ILE A 266 -22.55 0.81 -8.71
CA ILE A 266 -23.96 1.15 -8.45
C ILE A 266 -24.81 0.34 -9.42
N SER A 267 -25.64 -0.56 -8.89
CA SER A 267 -26.56 -1.39 -9.65
C SER A 267 -27.97 -0.81 -9.71
N SER A 268 -28.37 0.00 -8.70
CA SER A 268 -29.65 0.72 -8.73
C SER A 268 -29.53 2.01 -7.91
N ARG A 269 -30.05 3.12 -8.45
CA ARG A 269 -30.06 4.41 -7.78
C ARG A 269 -31.35 4.62 -6.98
N PHE A 270 -31.32 5.62 -6.10
CA PHE A 270 -32.49 6.14 -5.43
C PHE A 270 -33.51 6.64 -6.47
N THR A 271 -34.78 6.26 -6.31
CA THR A 271 -35.87 6.70 -7.18
C THR A 271 -37.20 6.59 -6.47
N MET A 272 -38.10 7.51 -6.75
CA MET A 272 -39.48 7.49 -6.22
C MET A 272 -40.34 6.45 -6.92
N ARG A 273 -39.95 5.94 -8.11
CA ARG A 273 -40.73 4.95 -8.86
C ARG A 273 -39.82 4.05 -9.69
N ARG A 274 -39.81 2.75 -9.37
CA ARG A 274 -39.21 1.69 -10.23
C ARG A 274 -40.04 0.41 -10.16
N PHE A 275 -39.95 -0.43 -11.17
CA PHE A 275 -40.48 -1.78 -11.12
C PHE A 275 -39.62 -2.64 -10.21
N HIS A 276 -40.22 -3.20 -9.14
CA HIS A 276 -39.48 -3.99 -8.16
C HIS A 276 -39.26 -5.42 -8.70
N PRO A 277 -38.02 -5.89 -8.90
CA PRO A 277 -37.72 -7.11 -9.62
C PRO A 277 -38.25 -8.38 -8.94
N VAL A 278 -38.30 -8.40 -7.59
CA VAL A 278 -38.79 -9.55 -6.81
C VAL A 278 -40.31 -9.51 -6.66
N GLN A 279 -40.87 -8.37 -6.27
CA GLN A 279 -42.30 -8.21 -5.98
C GLN A 279 -43.15 -7.94 -7.23
N ARG A 280 -42.51 -7.59 -8.38
CA ARG A 280 -43.15 -7.27 -9.66
C ARG A 280 -44.23 -6.18 -9.57
N VAL A 281 -43.98 -5.18 -8.72
CA VAL A 281 -44.87 -4.02 -8.56
C VAL A 281 -44.06 -2.72 -8.69
N TRP A 282 -44.76 -1.66 -9.11
CA TRP A 282 -44.16 -0.32 -9.15
C TRP A 282 -44.11 0.27 -7.74
N LYS A 283 -42.91 0.60 -7.25
CA LYS A 283 -42.73 1.25 -5.96
C LYS A 283 -41.46 2.06 -5.88
N ALA A 284 -41.33 2.90 -4.86
CA ALA A 284 -40.11 3.64 -4.61
C ALA A 284 -38.95 2.71 -4.20
N HIS A 285 -37.75 3.08 -4.62
CA HIS A 285 -36.48 2.55 -4.10
C HIS A 285 -35.77 3.67 -3.34
N LEU A 286 -35.97 3.71 -2.03
CA LEU A 286 -35.48 4.78 -1.17
C LEU A 286 -34.07 4.47 -0.65
N GLY A 287 -33.18 4.02 -1.54
CA GLY A 287 -31.79 3.71 -1.27
C GLY A 287 -30.96 3.62 -2.54
N THR A 288 -29.66 3.40 -2.40
CA THR A 288 -28.74 3.13 -3.51
C THR A 288 -28.15 1.74 -3.32
N ASP A 289 -28.25 0.89 -4.37
CA ASP A 289 -27.72 -0.46 -4.35
C ASP A 289 -26.30 -0.49 -4.92
N PHE A 290 -25.34 -0.93 -4.10
CA PHE A 290 -23.94 -1.13 -4.44
C PHE A 290 -23.66 -2.62 -4.58
N ALA A 291 -23.46 -3.10 -5.81
CA ALA A 291 -23.13 -4.49 -6.10
C ALA A 291 -21.66 -4.77 -5.83
N ALA A 292 -21.41 -5.86 -5.08
CA ALA A 292 -20.07 -6.38 -4.80
C ALA A 292 -20.16 -7.88 -4.48
N PRO A 293 -19.07 -8.66 -4.58
CA PRO A 293 -19.05 -10.08 -4.20
C PRO A 293 -19.51 -10.30 -2.76
N LYS A 294 -20.18 -11.45 -2.51
CA LYS A 294 -20.57 -11.86 -1.16
C LYS A 294 -19.33 -11.93 -0.26
N GLY A 295 -19.43 -11.38 0.94
CA GLY A 295 -18.32 -11.33 1.91
C GLY A 295 -17.45 -10.08 1.80
N THR A 296 -17.67 -9.19 0.82
CA THR A 296 -16.99 -7.88 0.78
C THR A 296 -17.32 -7.08 2.04
N PRO A 297 -16.32 -6.48 2.74
CA PRO A 297 -16.57 -5.68 3.92
C PRO A 297 -17.44 -4.46 3.62
N ILE A 298 -18.49 -4.25 4.43
CA ILE A 298 -19.33 -3.05 4.44
C ILE A 298 -18.83 -2.13 5.54
N ILE A 299 -18.56 -0.87 5.21
CA ILE A 299 -18.04 0.13 6.14
C ILE A 299 -19.10 1.16 6.52
N ALA A 300 -19.02 1.66 7.75
CA ALA A 300 -19.83 2.78 8.20
C ALA A 300 -19.45 4.04 7.39
N THR A 301 -20.42 4.66 6.73
CA THR A 301 -20.16 5.86 5.93
C THR A 301 -19.92 7.10 6.77
N GLY A 302 -20.32 7.11 8.03
CA GLY A 302 -20.06 8.16 9.02
C GLY A 302 -19.89 7.56 10.41
N SER A 303 -19.23 8.28 11.32
CA SER A 303 -19.15 7.90 12.73
C SER A 303 -20.51 8.03 13.40
N GLY A 304 -20.83 7.16 14.37
CA GLY A 304 -22.12 7.21 15.05
C GLY A 304 -22.36 6.06 16.03
N VAL A 305 -23.61 5.89 16.42
CA VAL A 305 -24.04 4.80 17.31
C VAL A 305 -24.98 3.87 16.56
N VAL A 306 -24.76 2.58 16.66
CA VAL A 306 -25.62 1.54 16.09
C VAL A 306 -26.95 1.52 16.85
N ILE A 307 -28.03 1.92 16.21
CA ILE A 307 -29.37 1.94 16.79
C ILE A 307 -30.20 0.70 16.40
N ALA A 308 -29.74 -0.09 15.44
CA ALA A 308 -30.28 -1.42 15.14
C ALA A 308 -29.24 -2.28 14.45
N SER A 309 -29.09 -3.51 14.91
CA SER A 309 -28.35 -4.58 14.25
C SER A 309 -29.24 -5.82 14.31
N ALA A 310 -30.06 -6.03 13.25
CA ALA A 310 -31.17 -6.96 13.29
C ALA A 310 -31.38 -7.69 11.96
N PHE A 311 -32.36 -8.56 11.92
CA PHE A 311 -32.86 -9.24 10.73
C PHE A 311 -34.37 -9.02 10.60
N ASP A 312 -34.80 -8.71 9.39
CA ASP A 312 -36.22 -8.83 9.04
C ASP A 312 -36.38 -9.42 7.61
N ARG A 313 -37.59 -9.84 7.28
CA ARG A 313 -37.89 -10.54 6.01
C ARG A 313 -37.61 -9.67 4.78
N ALA A 314 -37.77 -8.37 4.87
CA ALA A 314 -37.60 -7.44 3.75
C ALA A 314 -36.14 -7.00 3.59
N ASN A 315 -35.52 -6.56 4.66
CA ASN A 315 -34.18 -5.98 4.66
C ASN A 315 -33.06 -7.03 4.77
N GLY A 316 -33.40 -8.27 5.18
CA GLY A 316 -32.42 -9.27 5.55
C GLY A 316 -31.66 -8.88 6.80
N ASN A 317 -30.41 -9.30 6.95
CA ASN A 317 -29.53 -8.77 7.97
C ASN A 317 -29.20 -7.31 7.65
N TYR A 318 -29.38 -6.42 8.62
CA TYR A 318 -29.10 -5.01 8.44
C TYR A 318 -28.50 -4.36 9.68
N VAL A 319 -27.79 -3.27 9.45
CA VAL A 319 -27.28 -2.35 10.49
C VAL A 319 -27.83 -0.96 10.20
N LYS A 320 -28.30 -0.27 11.26
CA LYS A 320 -28.75 1.13 11.21
C LYS A 320 -27.96 1.95 12.21
N ILE A 321 -27.39 3.07 11.75
CA ILE A 321 -26.48 3.93 12.52
C ILE A 321 -27.09 5.31 12.63
N LYS A 322 -27.21 5.84 13.86
CA LYS A 322 -27.53 7.23 14.12
C LYS A 322 -26.23 8.00 14.27
N HIS A 323 -26.01 9.00 13.43
CA HIS A 323 -24.80 9.82 13.43
C HIS A 323 -24.96 11.03 14.36
N ASP A 324 -26.07 11.72 14.24
CA ASP A 324 -26.46 12.86 15.06
C ASP A 324 -27.99 13.01 15.07
N HIS A 325 -28.50 14.21 15.42
CA HIS A 325 -29.94 14.51 15.40
C HIS A 325 -30.50 14.62 13.98
N THR A 326 -29.66 14.89 12.97
CA THR A 326 -30.03 15.13 11.58
C THR A 326 -29.93 13.89 10.70
N TYR A 327 -28.87 13.07 10.90
CA TYR A 327 -28.49 12.03 9.95
C TYR A 327 -28.54 10.63 10.54
N THR A 328 -29.09 9.70 9.74
CA THR A 328 -29.11 8.26 10.03
C THR A 328 -28.84 7.50 8.74
N THR A 329 -28.10 6.41 8.83
CA THR A 329 -27.85 5.50 7.69
C THR A 329 -28.27 4.09 8.00
N GLN A 330 -28.54 3.28 6.97
CA GLN A 330 -28.87 1.88 7.08
C GLN A 330 -28.28 1.08 5.93
N TYR A 331 -27.80 -0.12 6.24
CA TYR A 331 -27.06 -1.01 5.35
C TYR A 331 -27.72 -2.37 5.37
N LEU A 332 -28.28 -2.82 4.25
CA LEU A 332 -29.16 -3.98 4.17
C LEU A 332 -28.51 -5.16 3.44
N HIS A 333 -29.20 -6.31 3.50
CA HIS A 333 -28.91 -7.54 2.77
C HIS A 333 -27.57 -8.20 3.14
N MET A 334 -27.03 -7.91 4.34
CA MET A 334 -25.74 -8.43 4.80
C MET A 334 -25.76 -9.97 4.91
N SER A 335 -24.63 -10.60 4.60
CA SER A 335 -24.40 -12.02 4.94
C SER A 335 -24.14 -12.21 6.43
N LYS A 336 -23.40 -11.25 7.04
CA LYS A 336 -23.06 -11.25 8.46
C LYS A 336 -22.95 -9.80 8.95
N ARG A 337 -23.46 -9.54 10.13
CA ARG A 337 -23.26 -8.29 10.87
C ARG A 337 -22.02 -8.40 11.74
N ALA A 338 -21.21 -7.36 11.81
CA ALA A 338 -19.97 -7.30 12.62
C ALA A 338 -20.14 -6.49 13.91
N VAL A 339 -21.27 -5.78 14.06
CA VAL A 339 -21.56 -4.89 15.18
C VAL A 339 -22.93 -5.19 15.77
N LYS A 340 -23.16 -4.79 17.00
CA LYS A 340 -24.42 -4.95 17.74
C LYS A 340 -25.04 -3.60 18.11
N ASN A 341 -26.29 -3.63 18.53
CA ASN A 341 -26.99 -2.43 19.00
C ASN A 341 -26.26 -1.80 20.20
N GLY A 342 -26.12 -0.48 20.18
CA GLY A 342 -25.39 0.31 21.17
C GLY A 342 -23.91 0.53 20.87
N ASP A 343 -23.31 -0.23 19.94
CA ASP A 343 -21.90 -0.04 19.61
C ASP A 343 -21.65 1.36 19.00
N ARG A 344 -20.52 1.98 19.38
CA ARG A 344 -20.01 3.17 18.73
C ARG A 344 -19.12 2.73 17.57
N VAL A 345 -19.32 3.31 16.40
CA VAL A 345 -18.55 3.02 15.21
C VAL A 345 -17.93 4.29 14.64
N ALA A 346 -16.70 4.18 14.15
CA ALA A 346 -16.01 5.23 13.44
C ALA A 346 -16.34 5.18 11.93
N GLN A 347 -16.24 6.30 11.24
CA GLN A 347 -16.29 6.33 9.78
C GLN A 347 -15.20 5.41 9.20
N GLY A 348 -15.59 4.54 8.25
CA GLY A 348 -14.68 3.56 7.63
C GLY A 348 -14.55 2.25 8.40
N GLU A 349 -15.14 2.11 9.58
CA GLU A 349 -15.15 0.87 10.35
C GLU A 349 -16.03 -0.19 9.70
N VAL A 350 -15.58 -1.46 9.75
CA VAL A 350 -16.34 -2.59 9.18
C VAL A 350 -17.52 -2.94 10.08
N ILE A 351 -18.74 -2.79 9.57
CA ILE A 351 -20.01 -3.04 10.28
C ILE A 351 -20.71 -4.32 9.86
N GLY A 352 -20.23 -4.97 8.79
CA GLY A 352 -20.80 -6.21 8.26
C GLY A 352 -20.20 -6.58 6.92
N TYR A 353 -20.82 -7.54 6.26
CA TYR A 353 -20.31 -8.09 5.01
C TYR A 353 -21.45 -8.23 3.98
N VAL A 354 -21.16 -7.95 2.71
CA VAL A 354 -22.12 -8.06 1.60
C VAL A 354 -22.72 -9.44 1.55
N GLY A 355 -24.01 -9.49 1.36
CA GLY A 355 -24.80 -10.70 1.20
C GLY A 355 -25.95 -10.53 0.21
N SER A 356 -26.93 -11.42 0.33
CA SER A 356 -28.17 -11.42 -0.46
C SER A 356 -29.34 -11.91 0.42
N THR A 357 -29.34 -11.51 1.69
CA THR A 357 -30.43 -11.90 2.63
C THR A 357 -31.63 -10.97 2.47
N GLY A 358 -32.83 -11.44 2.81
CA GLY A 358 -34.09 -10.69 2.62
C GLY A 358 -34.54 -10.62 1.16
N LEU A 359 -35.17 -9.51 0.76
CA LEU A 359 -35.70 -9.33 -0.61
C LEU A 359 -34.62 -8.79 -1.56
N ALA A 360 -33.57 -9.59 -1.79
CA ALA A 360 -32.45 -9.26 -2.67
C ALA A 360 -32.41 -10.23 -3.87
N THR A 361 -32.04 -9.74 -5.06
CA THR A 361 -31.89 -10.53 -6.29
C THR A 361 -30.47 -11.06 -6.51
N GLY A 362 -29.50 -10.58 -5.76
CA GLY A 362 -28.11 -10.97 -5.85
C GLY A 362 -27.25 -10.23 -4.82
N PRO A 363 -25.95 -10.53 -4.72
CA PRO A 363 -25.08 -9.92 -3.73
C PRO A 363 -24.94 -8.40 -3.94
N HIS A 364 -25.38 -7.61 -2.95
CA HIS A 364 -25.25 -6.15 -2.91
C HIS A 364 -25.48 -5.63 -1.49
N VAL A 365 -25.14 -4.38 -1.22
CA VAL A 365 -25.63 -3.62 -0.09
C VAL A 365 -26.61 -2.55 -0.59
N CYS A 366 -27.83 -2.54 -0.05
CA CYS A 366 -28.76 -1.43 -0.23
C CYS A 366 -28.47 -0.40 0.85
N TYR A 367 -27.94 0.75 0.45
CA TYR A 367 -27.56 1.87 1.33
C TYR A 367 -28.67 2.90 1.36
N ARG A 368 -29.21 3.15 2.55
CA ARG A 368 -30.28 4.13 2.79
C ARG A 368 -29.77 5.25 3.67
N PHE A 369 -30.22 6.46 3.39
CA PHE A 369 -29.81 7.69 4.05
C PHE A 369 -31.00 8.51 4.47
N TRP A 370 -31.05 8.97 5.72
CA TRP A 370 -32.07 9.85 6.26
C TRP A 370 -31.46 11.19 6.62
N LYS A 371 -32.17 12.27 6.29
CA LYS A 371 -31.90 13.63 6.74
C LYS A 371 -33.19 14.16 7.40
N ASN A 372 -33.12 14.55 8.68
CA ASN A 372 -34.27 15.02 9.47
C ASN A 372 -35.44 14.02 9.42
N GLY A 373 -35.17 12.72 9.55
CA GLY A 373 -36.17 11.67 9.55
C GLY A 373 -36.75 11.26 8.19
N LYS A 374 -36.40 11.95 7.11
CA LYS A 374 -36.86 11.64 5.73
C LYS A 374 -35.75 10.93 4.95
N GLN A 375 -36.10 9.87 4.21
CA GLN A 375 -35.16 9.22 3.28
C GLN A 375 -34.88 10.12 2.08
N VAL A 376 -33.58 10.28 1.79
CA VAL A 376 -33.08 11.12 0.69
C VAL A 376 -32.03 10.35 -0.13
N ASP A 377 -31.80 10.81 -1.36
CA ASP A 377 -30.71 10.28 -2.18
C ASP A 377 -29.35 10.72 -1.58
N ALA A 378 -28.61 9.75 -1.05
CA ALA A 378 -27.29 10.00 -0.46
C ALA A 378 -26.27 10.58 -1.46
N LEU A 379 -26.39 10.20 -2.74
CA LEU A 379 -25.46 10.66 -3.79
C LEU A 379 -25.70 12.10 -4.20
N ALA A 380 -26.94 12.58 -4.02
CA ALA A 380 -27.32 13.96 -4.29
C ALA A 380 -27.07 14.91 -3.09
N GLN A 381 -26.69 14.38 -1.92
CA GLN A 381 -26.42 15.24 -0.76
C GLN A 381 -25.01 15.82 -0.83
N GLU A 382 -24.92 17.10 -0.57
CA GLU A 382 -23.67 17.77 -0.19
C GLU A 382 -23.53 17.67 1.33
N PHE A 383 -22.48 16.99 1.76
CA PHE A 383 -22.18 16.82 3.18
C PHE A 383 -21.23 17.93 3.64
N PRO A 384 -21.46 18.53 4.81
CA PRO A 384 -20.49 19.46 5.38
C PRO A 384 -19.14 18.74 5.59
N PRO A 385 -18.01 19.46 5.58
CA PRO A 385 -16.76 18.92 6.08
C PRO A 385 -16.94 18.42 7.52
N ALA A 386 -16.12 17.49 7.95
CA ALA A 386 -16.02 17.15 9.35
C ALA A 386 -15.55 18.37 10.16
N GLU A 387 -15.53 18.27 11.48
CA GLU A 387 -15.18 19.41 12.34
C GLU A 387 -13.84 20.05 11.93
N PRO A 388 -13.79 21.39 11.81
CA PRO A 388 -12.56 22.11 11.57
C PRO A 388 -11.62 21.99 12.78
N ILE A 389 -10.40 22.49 12.62
CA ILE A 389 -9.45 22.61 13.73
C ILE A 389 -10.05 23.48 14.83
N LYS A 390 -9.94 23.01 16.08
CA LYS A 390 -10.42 23.75 17.25
C LYS A 390 -9.61 25.04 17.44
N ALA A 391 -10.27 26.07 17.98
CA ALA A 391 -9.67 27.40 18.14
C ALA A 391 -8.36 27.40 18.95
N ASP A 392 -8.28 26.57 19.98
CA ASP A 392 -7.11 26.38 20.86
C ASP A 392 -5.90 25.74 20.15
N GLN A 393 -6.11 25.11 19.00
CA GLN A 393 -5.07 24.40 18.23
C GLN A 393 -4.68 25.13 16.93
N HIS A 394 -5.33 26.25 16.62
CA HIS A 394 -5.03 27.00 15.40
C HIS A 394 -3.57 27.47 15.32
N LEU A 395 -2.96 27.88 16.43
CA LEU A 395 -1.57 28.32 16.44
C LEU A 395 -0.62 27.18 16.05
N ALA A 396 -0.76 26.03 16.65
CA ALA A 396 0.06 24.85 16.34
C ALA A 396 -0.13 24.38 14.88
N PHE A 397 -1.37 24.37 14.40
CA PHE A 397 -1.65 24.09 13.01
C PHE A 397 -1.00 25.09 12.04
N THR A 398 -1.08 26.41 12.34
CA THR A 398 -0.49 27.44 11.49
C THR A 398 1.02 27.30 11.41
N GLN A 399 1.68 26.97 12.51
CA GLN A 399 3.13 26.73 12.53
C GLN A 399 3.50 25.55 11.62
N GLN A 400 2.79 24.44 11.73
CA GLN A 400 2.99 23.27 10.85
C GLN A 400 2.67 23.60 9.40
N LEU A 401 1.56 24.26 9.12
CA LEU A 401 1.17 24.71 7.78
C LEU A 401 2.29 25.51 7.09
N ASN A 402 2.91 26.44 7.82
CA ASN A 402 4.03 27.24 7.29
C ASN A 402 5.25 26.36 6.96
N ALA A 403 5.53 25.34 7.76
CA ALA A 403 6.62 24.41 7.48
C ALA A 403 6.30 23.55 6.25
N ASP A 404 5.11 22.99 6.17
CA ASP A 404 4.63 22.19 5.03
C ASP A 404 4.69 23.00 3.72
N GLN A 405 4.23 24.25 3.75
CA GLN A 405 4.24 25.13 2.57
C GLN A 405 5.65 25.42 2.08
N ARG A 406 6.64 25.56 2.97
CA ARG A 406 8.05 25.71 2.58
C ARG A 406 8.58 24.48 1.86
N LEU A 407 8.27 23.28 2.36
CA LEU A 407 8.67 22.03 1.72
C LEU A 407 8.02 21.87 0.34
N LEU A 408 6.72 22.15 0.22
CA LEU A 408 5.99 22.07 -1.05
C LEU A 408 6.42 23.15 -2.06
N ALA A 409 6.90 24.33 -1.58
CA ALA A 409 7.44 25.39 -2.43
C ALA A 409 8.81 25.05 -3.00
N ALA A 410 9.60 24.19 -2.30
CA ALA A 410 10.94 23.81 -2.73
C ALA A 410 10.95 22.93 -4.00
N VAL A 411 9.82 22.37 -4.40
CA VAL A 411 9.71 21.51 -5.60
C VAL A 411 8.79 22.14 -6.64
N ASN A 412 9.15 21.93 -7.93
CA ASN A 412 8.37 22.43 -9.07
C ASN A 412 7.94 21.25 -9.95
N PRO A 413 6.63 20.99 -10.14
CA PRO A 413 6.14 19.89 -10.96
C PRO A 413 6.53 19.99 -12.44
N PHE A 414 6.87 21.17 -12.92
CA PHE A 414 7.22 21.44 -14.32
C PHE A 414 8.70 21.42 -14.62
N GLU A 415 9.56 21.21 -13.61
CA GLU A 415 11.01 21.02 -13.79
C GLU A 415 11.36 19.58 -14.15
N THR A 416 12.18 19.41 -15.17
CA THR A 416 12.66 18.08 -15.59
C THR A 416 13.74 17.56 -14.64
N LYS A 417 13.80 16.23 -14.40
CA LYS A 417 14.76 15.53 -13.50
C LYS A 417 16.23 15.97 -13.60
N ARG A 418 16.65 16.65 -14.67
CA ARG A 418 18.03 17.15 -14.84
C ARG A 418 18.38 18.30 -13.90
N THR A 419 17.41 19.05 -13.42
CA THR A 419 17.61 20.24 -12.57
C THR A 419 17.51 19.89 -11.08
N GLN A 420 16.87 18.79 -10.73
CA GLN A 420 16.62 18.39 -9.33
C GLN A 420 17.84 17.74 -8.63
N ASN A 421 18.82 17.23 -9.39
CA ASN A 421 20.03 16.60 -8.81
C ASN A 421 21.08 17.60 -8.28
N SER A 422 20.81 18.90 -8.31
CA SER A 422 21.71 19.96 -7.83
C SER A 422 21.21 20.72 -6.60
N LEU A 423 20.06 20.32 -6.03
CA LEU A 423 19.55 20.93 -4.81
C LEU A 423 20.19 20.25 -3.60
N GLU A 424 20.99 21.01 -2.88
CA GLU A 424 21.70 20.64 -1.66
C GLU A 424 20.72 20.02 -0.64
N THR A 425 21.21 18.97 0.01
CA THR A 425 20.54 18.33 1.15
C THR A 425 20.45 19.37 2.29
N TYR A 426 19.30 20.01 2.43
CA TYR A 426 19.03 20.83 3.60
C TYR A 426 18.71 19.91 4.77
N ARG A 427 19.69 19.70 5.65
CA ARG A 427 19.47 19.13 6.98
C ARG A 427 18.79 20.16 7.85
N PHE A 428 17.48 20.06 8.03
CA PHE A 428 16.77 20.80 9.05
C PHE A 428 16.78 20.00 10.36
N ASN A 429 17.35 20.59 11.41
CA ASN A 429 17.23 20.04 12.78
C ASN A 429 15.80 20.31 13.27
N PHE A 430 14.97 19.29 13.28
CA PHE A 430 13.59 19.35 13.79
C PHE A 430 13.54 19.44 15.34
N ASP A 431 14.66 19.24 16.00
CA ASP A 431 14.77 19.25 17.47
C ASP A 431 14.42 20.63 18.10
N GLU A 432 14.44 21.72 17.34
CA GLU A 432 14.02 23.04 17.82
C GLU A 432 12.52 23.31 17.78
N VAL A 433 11.74 22.58 16.96
CA VAL A 433 10.30 22.78 16.81
C VAL A 433 9.49 21.78 17.64
N VAL A 434 10.06 20.63 17.98
CA VAL A 434 9.38 19.55 18.69
C VAL A 434 9.80 19.45 20.17
N ALA A 435 10.81 20.20 20.61
CA ALA A 435 11.32 20.18 21.99
C ALA A 435 10.29 20.61 23.06
N ASN A 436 9.10 21.07 22.66
CA ASN A 436 8.03 21.42 23.60
C ASN A 436 6.88 20.39 23.70
N ASN A 437 6.91 19.27 22.96
CA ASN A 437 5.86 18.25 23.09
C ASN A 437 6.42 16.83 22.94
N SER A 438 6.57 16.19 24.09
CA SER A 438 6.58 14.73 24.32
C SER A 438 7.80 13.90 23.94
N SER A 439 8.27 13.19 24.92
CA SER A 439 9.07 12.00 25.01
C SER A 439 8.72 10.87 24.03
N GLU A 440 9.16 10.97 22.80
CA GLU A 440 9.42 9.84 21.90
C GLU A 440 10.38 10.31 20.79
N SER A 441 11.65 9.97 20.94
CA SER A 441 12.71 10.34 20.02
C SER A 441 12.62 9.50 18.73
N SER A 442 12.05 10.08 17.69
CA SER A 442 12.27 9.64 16.32
C SER A 442 13.09 10.70 15.59
N ARG A 443 14.31 10.34 15.20
CA ARG A 443 15.17 11.21 14.39
C ARG A 443 14.65 11.22 12.95
N TYR A 444 14.27 12.38 12.45
CA TYR A 444 13.86 12.59 11.07
C TYR A 444 15.00 13.25 10.29
N PHE A 445 15.36 12.66 9.16
CA PHE A 445 16.25 13.26 8.18
C PHE A 445 15.42 13.72 6.97
N PHE A 446 15.76 14.89 6.42
CA PHE A 446 15.11 15.42 5.24
C PHE A 446 16.05 15.35 4.03
N SER A 447 15.54 14.86 2.91
CA SER A 447 16.17 15.05 1.61
C SER A 447 15.13 15.56 0.61
N VAL A 448 15.54 16.49 -0.24
CA VAL A 448 14.76 17.01 -1.36
C VAL A 448 15.33 16.38 -2.62
N LEU A 449 14.49 15.64 -3.33
CA LEU A 449 14.84 15.03 -4.62
C LEU A 449 14.22 15.83 -5.79
#